data_3d214d251a9115ad995a29c3cb5202cc
#
_entry.id   3d214d251a9115ad995a29c3cb5202cc
#
_cell.length_a   1.000
_cell.length_b   1.000
_cell.length_c   1.000
_cell.angle_alpha   90.00
_cell.angle_beta   90.00
_cell.angle_gamma   90.00
#
_symmetry.space_group_name_H-M   'P 1'
#
loop_
_entity.id
_entity.type
_entity.pdbx_description
1 polymer ?
#
loop_
_entity_poly.entity_id
_entity_poly.type
_entity_poly.pdbx_seq_one_letter_code
_entity_poly.pdbx_strand_id
1 'polypeptide(L)'
;DIEVVGQNGRRYFLNKSKAKIKIFYTGECVSKNAIEKIWSRFSDNCVNDVDLSLGFDRLDENKFNNYVRFPIWINYNFGNILERNYTKDKIKETIDNINNAKSKKNKFASLVASHDIPKIRTEIFNKINKIGEVKCAGKLLHNDDTLKNEFNNNKIEYLRDFKFNICPENTISDGYITEKLFDSFKAGCIPIYSGDENIELGLINKNALLFYRKYEDNSELLKEVEKLNKDDKLFDAFQNQVKINDSMIDYLWERREKILNRLEELINERLK
;
A
#
# COMPACT_ATOMS: atom_id res chain seq x y z
N ASP A 1 12.60 -28.53 3.67
CA ASP A 1 12.22 -28.68 2.25
C ASP A 1 11.01 -27.82 1.84
N ILE A 2 11.09 -26.53 2.18
CA ILE A 2 10.12 -25.50 1.76
C ILE A 2 10.84 -24.55 0.83
N GLU A 3 10.25 -24.24 -0.32
CA GLU A 3 10.73 -23.21 -1.25
C GLU A 3 9.73 -22.05 -1.31
N VAL A 4 10.25 -20.84 -1.16
CA VAL A 4 9.48 -19.59 -1.32
C VAL A 4 10.00 -18.85 -2.55
N VAL A 5 9.14 -18.55 -3.49
CA VAL A 5 9.46 -17.83 -4.73
C VAL A 5 8.68 -16.53 -4.79
N GLY A 6 9.35 -15.44 -5.13
CA GLY A 6 8.72 -14.13 -5.38
C GLY A 6 8.77 -13.74 -6.85
N GLN A 7 8.21 -12.57 -7.18
CA GLN A 7 8.14 -12.03 -8.54
C GLN A 7 9.50 -11.83 -9.23
N ASN A 8 10.59 -11.72 -8.46
CA ASN A 8 11.96 -11.62 -8.97
C ASN A 8 12.58 -12.99 -9.28
N GLY A 9 11.96 -14.08 -8.82
CA GLY A 9 12.37 -15.45 -9.13
C GLY A 9 12.11 -15.84 -10.59
N ARG A 10 12.56 -17.02 -10.97
CA ARG A 10 12.26 -17.60 -12.30
C ARG A 10 11.23 -18.71 -12.14
N ARG A 11 10.06 -18.55 -12.76
CA ARG A 11 8.99 -19.57 -12.76
C ARG A 11 9.47 -20.94 -13.21
N TYR A 12 10.43 -20.99 -14.14
CA TYR A 12 11.07 -22.21 -14.58
C TYR A 12 11.70 -23.02 -13.41
N PHE A 13 12.34 -22.34 -12.45
CA PHE A 13 12.92 -23.04 -11.30
C PHE A 13 11.86 -23.55 -10.35
N LEU A 14 10.80 -22.77 -10.14
CA LEU A 14 9.65 -23.20 -9.35
C LEU A 14 9.08 -24.53 -9.88
N ASN A 15 8.90 -24.63 -11.20
CA ASN A 15 8.35 -25.84 -11.83
C ASN A 15 9.29 -27.04 -11.75
N LYS A 16 10.62 -26.82 -11.69
CA LYS A 16 11.64 -27.87 -11.53
C LYS A 16 12.03 -28.15 -10.10
N SER A 17 11.57 -27.39 -9.17
CA SER A 17 11.86 -27.57 -7.75
C SER A 17 11.38 -28.94 -7.26
N LYS A 18 12.23 -29.58 -6.45
CA LYS A 18 11.93 -30.82 -5.71
C LYS A 18 11.48 -30.55 -4.27
N ALA A 19 11.28 -29.27 -3.89
CA ALA A 19 10.80 -28.92 -2.58
C ALA A 19 9.44 -29.60 -2.32
N LYS A 20 9.27 -30.12 -1.11
CA LYS A 20 8.03 -30.77 -0.71
C LYS A 20 6.87 -29.78 -0.54
N ILE A 21 7.18 -28.55 -0.18
CA ILE A 21 6.20 -27.45 -0.10
C ILE A 21 6.72 -26.27 -0.92
N LYS A 22 5.86 -25.74 -1.78
CA LYS A 22 6.15 -24.57 -2.62
C LYS A 22 5.20 -23.44 -2.28
N ILE A 23 5.77 -22.24 -2.05
CA ILE A 23 5.02 -21.04 -1.73
C ILE A 23 5.37 -19.95 -2.71
N PHE A 24 4.37 -19.25 -3.24
CA PHE A 24 4.56 -18.03 -4.00
C PHE A 24 4.13 -16.82 -3.17
N TYR A 25 4.93 -15.75 -3.18
CA TYR A 25 4.56 -14.47 -2.59
C TYR A 25 4.95 -13.33 -3.51
N THR A 26 4.03 -12.39 -3.73
CA THR A 26 4.33 -11.14 -4.42
C THR A 26 3.81 -9.94 -3.65
N GLY A 27 4.71 -8.96 -3.45
CA GLY A 27 4.35 -7.62 -2.96
C GLY A 27 4.21 -6.60 -4.08
N GLU A 28 4.58 -6.97 -5.31
CA GLU A 28 4.56 -6.09 -6.49
C GLU A 28 3.44 -6.47 -7.45
N CYS A 29 3.02 -5.49 -8.27
CA CYS A 29 2.00 -5.71 -9.28
C CYS A 29 2.48 -6.72 -10.35
N VAL A 30 1.85 -7.88 -10.37
CA VAL A 30 2.12 -8.94 -11.37
C VAL A 30 1.04 -9.01 -12.46
N SER A 31 0.04 -8.12 -12.42
CA SER A 31 -1.01 -8.09 -13.42
C SER A 31 -0.46 -7.87 -14.84
N LYS A 32 -1.23 -8.23 -15.87
CA LYS A 32 -0.84 -8.01 -17.28
C LYS A 32 -0.57 -6.52 -17.60
N ASN A 33 -1.10 -5.61 -16.80
CA ASN A 33 -0.92 -4.17 -16.91
C ASN A 33 0.24 -3.63 -16.05
N ALA A 34 0.99 -4.50 -15.37
CA ALA A 34 2.13 -4.10 -14.57
C ALA A 34 3.14 -3.30 -15.39
N ILE A 35 3.74 -2.28 -14.76
CA ILE A 35 4.81 -1.48 -15.37
C ILE A 35 5.98 -2.37 -15.74
N GLU A 36 6.41 -3.22 -14.80
CA GLU A 36 7.46 -4.21 -15.02
C GLU A 36 6.89 -5.44 -15.73
N LYS A 37 6.84 -5.38 -17.05
CA LYS A 37 6.31 -6.45 -17.92
C LYS A 37 6.89 -7.83 -17.60
N ILE A 38 8.11 -7.89 -17.09
CA ILE A 38 8.77 -9.15 -16.71
C ILE A 38 8.02 -9.88 -15.59
N TRP A 39 7.29 -9.17 -14.73
CA TRP A 39 6.50 -9.78 -13.66
C TRP A 39 5.15 -10.32 -14.13
N SER A 40 4.64 -9.89 -15.28
CA SER A 40 3.37 -10.38 -15.83
C SER A 40 3.34 -11.89 -16.09
N ARG A 41 4.51 -12.55 -16.11
CA ARG A 41 4.61 -14.03 -16.14
C ARG A 41 4.04 -14.70 -14.89
N PHE A 42 3.80 -13.94 -13.82
CA PHE A 42 3.18 -14.37 -12.57
C PHE A 42 1.75 -13.85 -12.41
N SER A 43 1.12 -13.37 -13.50
CA SER A 43 -0.22 -12.76 -13.46
C SER A 43 -1.34 -13.72 -13.06
N ASP A 44 -1.07 -15.00 -13.00
CA ASP A 44 -1.94 -16.05 -12.45
C ASP A 44 -1.63 -16.36 -10.98
N ASN A 45 -0.76 -15.56 -10.32
CA ASN A 45 -0.30 -15.79 -8.95
C ASN A 45 0.25 -17.20 -8.69
N CYS A 46 0.70 -17.91 -9.71
CA CYS A 46 1.19 -19.29 -9.64
C CYS A 46 0.23 -20.28 -8.95
N VAL A 47 -1.08 -20.02 -8.89
CA VAL A 47 -2.04 -20.84 -8.14
C VAL A 47 -2.08 -22.31 -8.56
N ASN A 48 -1.66 -22.62 -9.79
CA ASN A 48 -1.58 -24.01 -10.30
C ASN A 48 -0.20 -24.65 -10.10
N ASP A 49 0.79 -23.91 -9.62
CA ASP A 49 2.19 -24.38 -9.54
C ASP A 49 2.69 -24.51 -8.09
N VAL A 50 1.93 -24.00 -7.11
CA VAL A 50 2.34 -23.92 -5.71
C VAL A 50 1.27 -24.45 -4.76
N ASP A 51 1.68 -24.74 -3.54
CA ASP A 51 0.82 -25.26 -2.46
C ASP A 51 0.15 -24.14 -1.68
N LEU A 52 0.79 -22.96 -1.64
CA LEU A 52 0.26 -21.73 -1.07
C LEU A 52 0.70 -20.54 -1.92
N SER A 53 -0.26 -19.73 -2.32
CA SER A 53 -0.01 -18.51 -3.08
C SER A 53 -0.49 -17.28 -2.31
N LEU A 54 0.36 -16.26 -2.20
CA LEU A 54 0.08 -15.02 -1.50
C LEU A 54 0.31 -13.83 -2.44
N GLY A 55 -0.67 -12.95 -2.55
CA GLY A 55 -0.58 -11.79 -3.44
C GLY A 55 -1.62 -10.72 -3.13
N PHE A 56 -1.70 -9.70 -3.96
CA PHE A 56 -2.61 -8.57 -3.77
C PHE A 56 -3.94 -8.72 -4.54
N ASP A 57 -4.00 -9.60 -5.56
CA ASP A 57 -5.18 -9.75 -6.41
C ASP A 57 -6.40 -10.20 -5.59
N ARG A 58 -7.60 -9.75 -6.00
CA ARG A 58 -8.87 -10.17 -5.42
C ARG A 58 -9.39 -11.43 -6.12
N LEU A 59 -8.62 -12.53 -6.03
CA LEU A 59 -9.06 -13.82 -6.55
C LEU A 59 -10.18 -14.40 -5.69
N ASP A 60 -11.04 -15.21 -6.32
CA ASP A 60 -12.05 -16.01 -5.60
C ASP A 60 -11.35 -17.13 -4.81
N GLU A 61 -11.21 -16.93 -3.51
CA GLU A 61 -10.55 -17.89 -2.60
C GLU A 61 -11.33 -19.20 -2.45
N ASN A 62 -12.61 -19.26 -2.82
CA ASN A 62 -13.37 -20.51 -2.87
C ASN A 62 -12.99 -21.36 -4.09
N LYS A 63 -12.64 -20.68 -5.19
CA LYS A 63 -12.15 -21.35 -6.39
C LYS A 63 -10.68 -21.73 -6.30
N PHE A 64 -9.88 -20.90 -5.63
CA PHE A 64 -8.44 -21.08 -5.44
C PHE A 64 -8.14 -21.21 -3.93
N ASN A 65 -8.43 -22.38 -3.38
CA ASN A 65 -8.30 -22.67 -1.94
C ASN A 65 -6.86 -22.60 -1.42
N ASN A 66 -5.87 -22.59 -2.30
CA ASN A 66 -4.45 -22.39 -1.99
C ASN A 66 -4.02 -20.92 -2.14
N TYR A 67 -4.93 -19.99 -2.46
CA TYR A 67 -4.64 -18.57 -2.53
C TYR A 67 -5.16 -17.85 -1.30
N VAL A 68 -4.33 -16.97 -0.74
CA VAL A 68 -4.76 -16.02 0.29
C VAL A 68 -4.32 -14.62 -0.13
N ARG A 69 -5.28 -13.69 -0.22
CA ARG A 69 -4.95 -12.30 -0.49
C ARG A 69 -4.14 -11.72 0.67
N PHE A 70 -2.88 -11.38 0.39
CA PHE A 70 -1.93 -10.87 1.38
C PHE A 70 -1.06 -9.75 0.78
N PRO A 71 -1.65 -8.56 0.54
CA PRO A 71 -0.94 -7.44 -0.07
C PRO A 71 0.17 -6.90 0.83
N ILE A 72 1.20 -6.34 0.21
CA ILE A 72 2.43 -5.92 0.88
C ILE A 72 2.21 -4.87 1.98
N TRP A 73 1.14 -4.05 1.87
CA TRP A 73 0.83 -3.06 2.89
C TRP A 73 0.58 -3.68 4.28
N ILE A 74 0.19 -4.96 4.35
CA ILE A 74 0.02 -5.66 5.63
C ILE A 74 1.34 -5.70 6.37
N ASN A 75 2.39 -6.20 5.74
CA ASN A 75 3.72 -6.31 6.36
C ASN A 75 4.32 -4.94 6.71
N TYR A 76 4.17 -3.95 5.81
CA TYR A 76 4.73 -2.62 6.04
C TYR A 76 4.06 -1.87 7.20
N ASN A 77 2.78 -2.12 7.44
CA ASN A 77 2.03 -1.33 8.41
C ASN A 77 1.79 -2.07 9.72
N PHE A 78 1.59 -3.37 9.66
CA PHE A 78 1.23 -4.19 10.82
C PHE A 78 2.36 -5.15 11.23
N GLY A 79 3.51 -5.11 10.53
CA GLY A 79 4.64 -6.00 10.80
C GLY A 79 4.35 -7.45 10.40
N ASN A 80 5.13 -8.36 10.96
CA ASN A 80 4.95 -9.79 10.68
C ASN A 80 3.76 -10.36 11.48
N ILE A 81 2.56 -10.25 10.92
CA ILE A 81 1.35 -10.78 11.59
C ILE A 81 1.34 -12.30 11.73
N LEU A 82 2.27 -13.03 11.07
CA LEU A 82 2.39 -14.49 11.17
C LEU A 82 3.23 -14.94 12.37
N GLU A 83 3.83 -14.01 13.11
CA GLU A 83 4.58 -14.36 14.33
C GLU A 83 3.69 -15.05 15.36
N ARG A 84 4.30 -16.02 16.10
CA ARG A 84 3.60 -16.84 17.10
C ARG A 84 2.88 -16.01 18.17
N ASN A 85 3.50 -14.91 18.60
CA ASN A 85 3.00 -14.06 19.68
C ASN A 85 2.27 -12.80 19.16
N TYR A 86 1.87 -12.78 17.89
CA TYR A 86 1.10 -11.66 17.35
C TYR A 86 -0.33 -11.70 17.88
N THR A 87 -0.91 -10.53 18.17
CA THR A 87 -2.23 -10.43 18.80
C THR A 87 -3.14 -9.43 18.07
N LYS A 88 -4.46 -9.56 18.23
CA LYS A 88 -5.43 -8.58 17.76
C LYS A 88 -5.20 -7.19 18.40
N ASP A 89 -4.72 -7.14 19.65
CA ASP A 89 -4.43 -5.88 20.34
C ASP A 89 -3.33 -5.08 19.64
N LYS A 90 -2.28 -5.74 19.08
CA LYS A 90 -1.26 -5.08 18.28
C LYS A 90 -1.83 -4.48 16.99
N ILE A 91 -2.80 -5.16 16.37
CA ILE A 91 -3.50 -4.63 15.19
C ILE A 91 -4.27 -3.38 15.61
N LYS A 92 -5.05 -3.46 16.69
CA LYS A 92 -5.85 -2.36 17.20
C LYS A 92 -4.97 -1.16 17.56
N GLU A 93 -3.89 -1.35 18.27
CA GLU A 93 -2.92 -0.30 18.62
C GLU A 93 -2.38 0.40 17.36
N THR A 94 -2.04 -0.36 16.33
CA THR A 94 -1.56 0.20 15.05
C THR A 94 -2.64 1.04 14.38
N ILE A 95 -3.90 0.57 14.35
CA ILE A 95 -5.03 1.29 13.79
C ILE A 95 -5.25 2.59 14.56
N ASP A 96 -5.24 2.55 15.89
CA ASP A 96 -5.44 3.72 16.74
C ASP A 96 -4.33 4.76 16.52
N ASN A 97 -3.08 4.32 16.42
CA ASN A 97 -1.94 5.19 16.12
C ASN A 97 -2.10 5.88 14.76
N ILE A 98 -2.55 5.16 13.74
CA ILE A 98 -2.80 5.72 12.39
C ILE A 98 -3.99 6.69 12.42
N ASN A 99 -5.09 6.32 13.07
CA ASN A 99 -6.29 7.15 13.14
C ASN A 99 -6.05 8.46 13.92
N ASN A 100 -5.19 8.41 14.94
CA ASN A 100 -4.85 9.57 15.78
C ASN A 100 -3.67 10.40 15.25
N ALA A 101 -2.99 9.95 14.17
CA ALA A 101 -1.85 10.68 13.61
C ALA A 101 -2.27 12.05 13.06
N LYS A 102 -1.45 13.07 13.36
CA LYS A 102 -1.67 14.47 12.95
C LYS A 102 -0.42 15.02 12.28
N SER A 103 -0.61 15.80 11.21
CA SER A 103 0.47 16.58 10.60
C SER A 103 0.71 17.86 11.41
N LYS A 104 1.94 18.38 11.31
CA LYS A 104 2.32 19.67 11.91
C LYS A 104 1.85 20.86 11.06
N LYS A 105 1.40 20.64 9.83
CA LYS A 105 0.91 21.64 8.86
C LYS A 105 1.90 22.77 8.52
N ASN A 106 3.21 22.53 8.70
CA ASN A 106 4.24 23.56 8.49
C ASN A 106 4.45 23.86 6.99
N LYS A 107 4.20 22.85 6.14
CA LYS A 107 4.42 22.93 4.69
C LYS A 107 3.16 22.47 3.94
N PHE A 108 3.02 22.91 2.70
CA PHE A 108 1.82 22.64 1.91
C PHE A 108 1.71 21.18 1.49
N ALA A 109 2.58 20.72 0.57
CA ALA A 109 2.48 19.36 0.05
C ALA A 109 3.85 18.75 -0.21
N SER A 110 3.90 17.42 -0.18
CA SER A 110 5.12 16.65 -0.50
C SER A 110 4.87 15.63 -1.61
N LEU A 111 5.96 15.25 -2.31
CA LEU A 111 6.06 14.11 -3.20
C LEU A 111 7.39 13.41 -2.98
N VAL A 112 7.37 12.18 -2.47
CA VAL A 112 8.59 11.37 -2.31
C VAL A 112 8.56 10.20 -3.26
N ALA A 113 9.23 10.33 -4.40
CA ALA A 113 9.27 9.32 -5.45
C ALA A 113 10.63 9.28 -6.16
N SER A 114 10.99 8.11 -6.71
CA SER A 114 12.25 7.95 -7.46
C SER A 114 12.08 8.03 -8.98
N HIS A 115 10.90 7.68 -9.49
CA HIS A 115 10.59 7.61 -10.93
C HIS A 115 9.10 7.90 -11.18
N ASP A 116 8.74 8.13 -12.44
CA ASP A 116 7.36 8.38 -12.88
C ASP A 116 7.09 7.74 -14.25
N ILE A 117 7.20 6.42 -14.32
CA ILE A 117 6.95 5.68 -15.57
C ILE A 117 5.52 5.93 -16.09
N PRO A 118 4.45 5.90 -15.26
CA PRO A 118 3.09 6.20 -15.71
C PRO A 118 2.81 7.69 -15.91
N LYS A 119 3.78 8.58 -15.63
CA LYS A 119 3.65 10.05 -15.67
C LYS A 119 2.56 10.67 -14.80
N ILE A 120 1.94 9.87 -13.94
CA ILE A 120 0.86 10.32 -13.03
C ILE A 120 1.38 11.26 -11.94
N ARG A 121 2.60 11.01 -11.44
CA ARG A 121 3.22 11.81 -10.37
C ARG A 121 3.51 13.22 -10.83
N THR A 122 4.11 13.34 -12.02
CA THR A 122 4.39 14.64 -12.63
C THR A 122 3.10 15.37 -12.99
N GLU A 123 2.05 14.67 -13.44
CA GLU A 123 0.75 15.25 -13.74
C GLU A 123 0.12 15.86 -12.48
N ILE A 124 0.06 15.11 -11.38
CA ILE A 124 -0.48 15.58 -10.11
C ILE A 124 0.37 16.74 -9.57
N PHE A 125 1.70 16.58 -9.57
CA PHE A 125 2.64 17.62 -9.14
C PHE A 125 2.36 18.96 -9.88
N ASN A 126 2.27 18.94 -11.20
CA ASN A 126 2.05 20.15 -12.01
C ASN A 126 0.74 20.87 -11.69
N LYS A 127 -0.31 20.13 -11.28
CA LYS A 127 -1.60 20.71 -10.89
C LYS A 127 -1.55 21.25 -9.46
N ILE A 128 -1.04 20.47 -8.53
CA ILE A 128 -0.99 20.82 -7.10
C ILE A 128 0.01 21.94 -6.82
N ASN A 129 1.15 21.98 -7.53
CA ASN A 129 2.17 23.03 -7.36
C ASN A 129 1.70 24.43 -7.83
N LYS A 130 0.55 24.52 -8.54
CA LYS A 130 -0.10 25.81 -8.85
C LYS A 130 -0.91 26.37 -7.67
N ILE A 131 -1.28 25.51 -6.71
CA ILE A 131 -2.05 25.88 -5.52
C ILE A 131 -1.11 26.27 -4.38
N GLY A 132 0.01 25.57 -4.25
CA GLY A 132 1.03 25.80 -3.25
C GLY A 132 2.29 25.00 -3.54
N GLU A 133 3.41 25.34 -2.88
CA GLU A 133 4.70 24.73 -3.15
C GLU A 133 4.71 23.24 -2.79
N VAL A 134 5.08 22.37 -3.74
CA VAL A 134 5.28 20.95 -3.53
C VAL A 134 6.76 20.64 -3.34
N LYS A 135 7.13 20.10 -2.19
CA LYS A 135 8.50 19.64 -1.88
C LYS A 135 8.70 18.20 -2.37
N CYS A 136 9.73 18.01 -3.17
CA CYS A 136 10.07 16.72 -3.77
C CYS A 136 11.42 16.23 -3.23
N ALA A 137 11.37 15.36 -2.20
CA ALA A 137 12.59 14.86 -1.54
C ALA A 137 13.14 13.56 -2.14
N GLY A 138 12.45 12.96 -3.11
CA GLY A 138 12.93 11.81 -3.88
C GLY A 138 13.81 12.23 -5.08
N LYS A 139 14.17 11.26 -5.94
CA LYS A 139 14.91 11.55 -7.18
C LYS A 139 14.07 12.28 -8.22
N LEU A 140 12.75 12.02 -8.24
CA LEU A 140 11.81 12.62 -9.17
C LEU A 140 11.58 14.08 -8.76
N LEU A 141 11.75 15.03 -9.71
CA LEU A 141 11.49 16.46 -9.52
C LEU A 141 12.20 17.06 -8.29
N HIS A 142 13.33 16.51 -7.92
CA HIS A 142 14.05 16.82 -6.69
C HIS A 142 14.27 18.32 -6.46
N ASN A 143 13.76 18.83 -5.33
CA ASN A 143 13.88 20.22 -4.91
C ASN A 143 14.02 20.40 -3.38
N ASP A 144 14.16 19.28 -2.63
CA ASP A 144 14.21 19.31 -1.16
C ASP A 144 15.12 18.21 -0.62
N ASP A 145 16.19 18.62 0.09
CA ASP A 145 17.16 17.72 0.71
C ASP A 145 16.86 17.40 2.18
N THR A 146 15.79 17.98 2.76
CA THR A 146 15.50 17.87 4.20
C THR A 146 15.21 16.45 4.64
N LEU A 147 14.60 15.61 3.80
CA LEU A 147 14.37 14.19 4.10
C LEU A 147 15.69 13.48 4.48
N LYS A 148 16.77 13.77 3.74
CA LYS A 148 18.08 13.18 3.99
C LYS A 148 18.79 13.89 5.15
N ASN A 149 18.85 15.22 5.13
CA ASN A 149 19.73 16.02 5.98
C ASN A 149 19.18 16.21 7.41
N GLU A 150 17.84 16.31 7.56
CA GLU A 150 17.20 16.58 8.84
C GLU A 150 16.47 15.37 9.39
N PHE A 151 15.93 14.51 8.52
CA PHE A 151 15.10 13.36 8.94
C PHE A 151 15.82 12.01 8.78
N ASN A 152 17.10 12.00 8.39
CA ASN A 152 17.89 10.77 8.21
C ASN A 152 17.15 9.68 7.38
N ASN A 153 16.49 10.11 6.31
CA ASN A 153 15.64 9.30 5.44
C ASN A 153 14.40 8.68 6.14
N ASN A 154 14.01 9.14 7.33
CA ASN A 154 12.75 8.75 7.93
C ASN A 154 11.59 9.47 7.23
N LYS A 155 10.98 8.78 6.26
CA LYS A 155 9.92 9.32 5.42
C LYS A 155 8.69 9.75 6.22
N ILE A 156 8.29 8.98 7.24
CA ILE A 156 7.10 9.30 8.04
C ILE A 156 7.31 10.61 8.81
N GLU A 157 8.46 10.76 9.48
CA GLU A 157 8.77 11.99 10.22
C GLU A 157 8.88 13.21 9.29
N TYR A 158 9.48 13.05 8.10
CA TYR A 158 9.50 14.09 7.07
C TYR A 158 8.08 14.49 6.63
N LEU A 159 7.24 13.51 6.32
CA LEU A 159 5.87 13.74 5.86
C LEU A 159 5.01 14.47 6.91
N ARG A 160 5.28 14.32 8.21
CA ARG A 160 4.54 15.00 9.29
C ARG A 160 4.56 16.52 9.20
N ASP A 161 5.50 17.11 8.48
CA ASP A 161 5.55 18.55 8.29
C ASP A 161 4.52 19.07 7.27
N PHE A 162 3.88 18.21 6.49
CA PHE A 162 3.05 18.59 5.35
C PHE A 162 1.55 18.45 5.61
N LYS A 163 0.75 19.35 5.02
CA LYS A 163 -0.71 19.21 4.96
C LYS A 163 -1.11 18.03 4.05
N PHE A 164 -0.50 17.95 2.87
CA PHE A 164 -0.84 16.94 1.84
C PHE A 164 0.38 16.10 1.46
N ASN A 165 0.12 14.85 1.06
CA ASN A 165 1.14 14.01 0.43
C ASN A 165 0.62 13.43 -0.89
N ILE A 166 1.34 13.68 -1.99
CA ILE A 166 1.07 13.10 -3.31
C ILE A 166 1.62 11.68 -3.32
N CYS A 167 0.75 10.68 -3.31
CA CYS A 167 1.13 9.29 -3.10
C CYS A 167 0.45 8.30 -4.08
N PRO A 168 0.54 8.52 -5.42
CA PRO A 168 -0.02 7.58 -6.37
C PRO A 168 0.77 6.26 -6.40
N GLU A 169 0.07 5.17 -6.71
CA GLU A 169 0.69 3.87 -6.93
C GLU A 169 1.53 3.84 -8.21
N ASN A 170 2.43 2.85 -8.30
CA ASN A 170 3.25 2.65 -9.49
C ASN A 170 2.41 2.19 -10.69
N THR A 171 1.34 1.44 -10.42
CA THR A 171 0.42 0.89 -11.42
C THR A 171 -1.00 1.00 -10.88
N ILE A 172 -1.95 1.38 -11.73
CA ILE A 172 -3.37 1.31 -11.41
C ILE A 172 -3.84 -0.10 -11.76
N SER A 173 -4.12 -0.89 -10.75
CA SER A 173 -4.59 -2.28 -10.89
C SER A 173 -5.51 -2.62 -9.74
N ASP A 174 -6.54 -3.43 -10.00
CA ASP A 174 -7.47 -3.90 -8.97
C ASP A 174 -6.71 -4.63 -7.85
N GLY A 175 -7.00 -4.27 -6.60
CA GLY A 175 -6.35 -4.82 -5.41
C GLY A 175 -4.93 -4.31 -5.13
N TYR A 176 -4.27 -3.62 -6.06
CA TYR A 176 -2.89 -3.17 -5.87
C TYR A 176 -2.83 -1.87 -5.08
N ILE A 177 -2.64 -2.03 -3.79
CA ILE A 177 -2.43 -0.97 -2.80
C ILE A 177 -1.14 -1.29 -2.06
N THR A 178 -0.31 -0.27 -1.84
CA THR A 178 0.99 -0.43 -1.16
C THR A 178 1.09 0.43 0.11
N GLU A 179 2.29 0.55 0.65
CA GLU A 179 2.58 1.36 1.82
C GLU A 179 2.30 2.87 1.63
N LYS A 180 2.23 3.35 0.39
CA LYS A 180 2.21 4.80 0.07
C LYS A 180 1.03 5.54 0.69
N LEU A 181 -0.17 4.95 0.61
CA LEU A 181 -1.36 5.50 1.22
C LEU A 181 -1.24 5.53 2.75
N PHE A 182 -0.78 4.42 3.32
CA PHE A 182 -0.62 4.29 4.76
C PHE A 182 0.49 5.19 5.33
N ASP A 183 1.56 5.44 4.58
CA ASP A 183 2.59 6.40 4.98
C ASP A 183 2.01 7.80 5.18
N SER A 184 1.11 8.22 4.28
CA SER A 184 0.39 9.49 4.43
C SER A 184 -0.47 9.52 5.69
N PHE A 185 -1.22 8.46 5.94
CA PHE A 185 -2.04 8.32 7.15
C PHE A 185 -1.21 8.31 8.43
N LYS A 186 -0.11 7.55 8.47
CA LYS A 186 0.83 7.51 9.62
C LYS A 186 1.45 8.86 9.93
N ALA A 187 1.70 9.65 8.91
CA ALA A 187 2.23 11.00 9.07
C ALA A 187 1.15 12.03 9.44
N GLY A 188 -0.12 11.68 9.32
CA GLY A 188 -1.25 12.59 9.50
C GLY A 188 -1.48 13.54 8.32
N CYS A 189 -0.84 13.31 7.16
CA CYS A 189 -1.11 14.07 5.95
C CYS A 189 -2.44 13.65 5.33
N ILE A 190 -3.10 14.56 4.62
CA ILE A 190 -4.20 14.21 3.73
C ILE A 190 -3.58 13.62 2.44
N PRO A 191 -3.87 12.34 2.08
CA PRO A 191 -3.35 11.74 0.87
C PRO A 191 -4.01 12.34 -0.38
N ILE A 192 -3.22 12.73 -1.38
CA ILE A 192 -3.66 12.90 -2.77
C ILE A 192 -3.25 11.61 -3.49
N TYR A 193 -4.18 10.66 -3.55
CA TYR A 193 -3.93 9.28 -3.95
C TYR A 193 -4.48 8.98 -5.33
N SER A 194 -3.78 8.14 -6.08
CA SER A 194 -4.24 7.55 -7.32
C SER A 194 -3.80 6.08 -7.38
N GLY A 195 -4.73 5.18 -7.58
CA GLY A 195 -4.51 3.74 -7.56
C GLY A 195 -5.80 2.99 -7.82
N ASP A 196 -6.01 1.88 -7.14
CA ASP A 196 -7.28 1.15 -7.16
C ASP A 196 -8.42 1.99 -6.56
N GLU A 197 -9.52 2.15 -7.29
CA GLU A 197 -10.70 2.89 -6.80
C GLU A 197 -11.48 2.13 -5.72
N ASN A 198 -11.32 0.82 -5.67
CA ASN A 198 -11.93 -0.04 -4.65
C ASN A 198 -11.06 -0.16 -3.39
N ILE A 199 -10.44 0.94 -2.97
CA ILE A 199 -9.49 0.97 -1.86
C ILE A 199 -10.01 0.19 -0.65
N GLU A 200 -9.53 -1.05 -0.46
CA GLU A 200 -9.85 -1.95 0.65
C GLU A 200 -11.26 -1.73 1.24
N LEU A 201 -12.27 -2.13 0.45
CA LEU A 201 -13.69 -1.88 0.75
C LEU A 201 -14.06 -2.30 2.18
N GLY A 202 -14.65 -1.37 2.93
CA GLY A 202 -15.04 -1.58 4.32
C GLY A 202 -13.90 -1.53 5.34
N LEU A 203 -12.64 -1.48 4.90
CA LEU A 203 -11.46 -1.44 5.76
C LEU A 203 -10.85 -0.04 5.85
N ILE A 204 -10.78 0.66 4.71
CA ILE A 204 -10.27 2.04 4.62
C ILE A 204 -11.42 3.00 4.29
N ASN A 205 -11.45 4.12 5.01
CA ASN A 205 -12.41 5.18 4.74
C ASN A 205 -12.00 6.01 3.54
N LYS A 206 -12.73 5.87 2.43
CA LYS A 206 -12.49 6.62 1.20
C LYS A 206 -12.63 8.14 1.36
N ASN A 207 -13.38 8.60 2.36
CA ASN A 207 -13.55 10.04 2.62
C ASN A 207 -12.34 10.66 3.33
N ALA A 208 -11.40 9.85 3.83
CA ALA A 208 -10.18 10.33 4.50
C ALA A 208 -9.02 10.60 3.52
N LEU A 209 -9.26 10.60 2.22
CA LEU A 209 -8.28 10.88 1.18
C LEU A 209 -8.92 11.65 0.02
N LEU A 210 -8.07 12.29 -0.79
CA LEU A 210 -8.46 12.95 -2.03
C LEU A 210 -8.03 12.05 -3.20
N PHE A 211 -9.02 11.49 -3.93
CA PHE A 211 -8.74 10.53 -5.00
C PHE A 211 -8.55 11.23 -6.34
N TYR A 212 -7.33 11.13 -6.90
CA TYR A 212 -6.98 11.67 -8.20
C TYR A 212 -7.18 10.62 -9.30
N ARG A 213 -8.03 10.93 -10.29
CA ARG A 213 -8.31 10.05 -11.43
C ARG A 213 -7.50 10.46 -12.65
N LYS A 214 -6.63 9.57 -13.09
CA LYS A 214 -5.87 9.79 -14.32
C LYS A 214 -6.82 9.89 -15.52
N TYR A 215 -6.58 10.84 -16.39
CA TYR A 215 -7.38 11.12 -17.62
C TYR A 215 -8.79 11.66 -17.37
N GLU A 216 -9.14 12.05 -16.15
CA GLU A 216 -10.43 12.65 -15.83
C GLU A 216 -10.29 14.12 -15.42
N ASP A 217 -11.42 14.81 -15.37
CA ASP A 217 -11.47 16.14 -14.77
C ASP A 217 -11.35 16.01 -13.24
N ASN A 218 -10.27 16.59 -12.70
CA ASN A 218 -10.00 16.64 -11.26
C ASN A 218 -10.24 18.04 -10.69
N SER A 219 -11.03 18.89 -11.33
CA SER A 219 -11.26 20.28 -10.91
C SER A 219 -11.84 20.38 -9.50
N GLU A 220 -12.77 19.49 -9.14
CA GLU A 220 -13.36 19.44 -7.80
C GLU A 220 -12.33 19.05 -6.72
N LEU A 221 -11.44 18.09 -7.00
CA LEU A 221 -10.34 17.74 -6.11
C LEU A 221 -9.42 18.95 -5.89
N LEU A 222 -9.07 19.68 -6.96
CA LEU A 222 -8.20 20.87 -6.86
C LEU A 222 -8.85 21.98 -6.03
N LYS A 223 -10.15 22.23 -6.21
CA LYS A 223 -10.91 23.15 -5.36
C LYS A 223 -10.92 22.73 -3.91
N GLU A 224 -11.08 21.43 -3.62
CA GLU A 224 -11.06 20.93 -2.25
C GLU A 224 -9.67 21.08 -1.62
N VAL A 225 -8.58 20.80 -2.36
CA VAL A 225 -7.20 21.07 -1.90
C VAL A 225 -7.02 22.55 -1.55
N GLU A 226 -7.47 23.48 -2.42
CA GLU A 226 -7.39 24.91 -2.14
C GLU A 226 -8.16 25.32 -0.89
N LYS A 227 -9.38 24.81 -0.73
CA LYS A 227 -10.26 25.08 0.41
C LYS A 227 -9.65 24.58 1.70
N LEU A 228 -9.19 23.33 1.75
CA LEU A 228 -8.52 22.72 2.90
C LEU A 228 -7.20 23.44 3.23
N ASN A 229 -6.48 23.94 2.22
CA ASN A 229 -5.24 24.69 2.46
C ASN A 229 -5.47 26.04 3.12
N LYS A 230 -6.59 26.74 2.77
CA LYS A 230 -6.92 28.08 3.25
C LYS A 230 -7.64 28.10 4.60
N ASP A 231 -8.29 27.00 4.99
CA ASP A 231 -9.10 26.91 6.20
C ASP A 231 -8.62 25.75 7.10
N ASP A 232 -7.89 26.11 8.15
CA ASP A 232 -7.34 25.14 9.10
C ASP A 232 -8.43 24.37 9.87
N LYS A 233 -9.63 24.95 10.09
CA LYS A 233 -10.73 24.22 10.74
C LYS A 233 -11.28 23.11 9.83
N LEU A 234 -11.43 23.39 8.54
CA LEU A 234 -11.83 22.39 7.56
C LEU A 234 -10.75 21.33 7.38
N PHE A 235 -9.47 21.74 7.34
CA PHE A 235 -8.34 20.81 7.30
C PHE A 235 -8.36 19.88 8.51
N ASP A 236 -8.50 20.42 9.72
CA ASP A 236 -8.53 19.63 10.96
C ASP A 236 -9.74 18.69 10.99
N ALA A 237 -10.90 19.13 10.54
CA ALA A 237 -12.08 18.26 10.41
C ALA A 237 -11.85 17.12 9.43
N PHE A 238 -11.20 17.38 8.28
CA PHE A 238 -10.85 16.35 7.30
C PHE A 238 -9.81 15.37 7.85
N GLN A 239 -8.72 15.89 8.44
CA GLN A 239 -7.64 15.08 9.03
C GLN A 239 -8.13 14.19 10.18
N ASN A 240 -9.15 14.65 10.93
CA ASN A 240 -9.71 13.93 12.08
C ASN A 240 -10.65 12.78 11.70
N GLN A 241 -10.98 12.60 10.44
CA GLN A 241 -11.78 11.46 10.03
C GLN A 241 -11.07 10.14 10.38
N VAL A 242 -11.86 9.12 10.75
CA VAL A 242 -11.37 7.75 10.86
C VAL A 242 -10.80 7.34 9.49
N LYS A 243 -9.56 6.87 9.47
CA LYS A 243 -8.84 6.46 8.24
C LYS A 243 -9.00 4.97 7.98
N ILE A 244 -8.89 4.18 9.05
CA ILE A 244 -8.96 2.71 9.04
C ILE A 244 -10.07 2.28 10.00
N ASN A 245 -10.99 1.45 9.51
CA ASN A 245 -12.11 0.93 10.28
C ASN A 245 -11.67 -0.26 11.16
N ASP A 246 -12.34 -0.48 12.29
CA ASP A 246 -12.03 -1.58 13.22
C ASP A 246 -12.24 -2.99 12.58
N SER A 247 -13.04 -3.09 11.51
CA SER A 247 -13.16 -4.31 10.68
C SER A 247 -11.83 -4.81 10.13
N MET A 248 -10.80 -3.95 10.05
CA MET A 248 -9.44 -4.32 9.69
C MET A 248 -8.84 -5.35 10.66
N ILE A 249 -9.23 -5.33 11.95
CA ILE A 249 -8.73 -6.26 12.96
C ILE A 249 -9.10 -7.70 12.57
N ASP A 250 -10.39 -7.93 12.30
CA ASP A 250 -10.88 -9.26 11.96
C ASP A 250 -10.41 -9.69 10.57
N TYR A 251 -10.33 -8.77 9.60
CA TYR A 251 -9.77 -9.05 8.29
C TYR A 251 -8.33 -9.56 8.37
N LEU A 252 -7.44 -8.86 9.08
CA LEU A 252 -6.04 -9.26 9.22
C LEU A 252 -5.89 -10.56 10.00
N TRP A 253 -6.71 -10.74 11.04
CA TRP A 253 -6.70 -11.97 11.83
C TRP A 253 -7.14 -13.17 10.99
N GLU A 254 -8.17 -13.03 10.19
CA GLU A 254 -8.63 -14.07 9.25
C GLU A 254 -7.53 -14.46 8.24
N ARG A 255 -6.84 -13.47 7.64
CA ARG A 255 -5.71 -13.73 6.73
C ARG A 255 -4.60 -14.53 7.43
N ARG A 256 -4.25 -14.11 8.64
CA ARG A 256 -3.28 -14.81 9.48
C ARG A 256 -3.67 -16.27 9.71
N GLU A 257 -4.87 -16.52 10.20
CA GLU A 257 -5.35 -17.86 10.49
C GLU A 257 -5.38 -18.75 9.23
N LYS A 258 -5.88 -18.23 8.11
CA LYS A 258 -5.88 -18.97 6.83
C LYS A 258 -4.48 -19.40 6.41
N ILE A 259 -3.49 -18.51 6.51
CA ILE A 259 -2.11 -18.81 6.13
C ILE A 259 -1.50 -19.84 7.08
N LEU A 260 -1.63 -19.66 8.39
CA LEU A 260 -1.04 -20.54 9.38
C LEU A 260 -1.64 -21.95 9.34
N ASN A 261 -2.98 -22.06 9.25
CA ASN A 261 -3.67 -23.33 9.14
C ASN A 261 -3.22 -24.08 7.86
N ARG A 262 -3.14 -23.37 6.73
CA ARG A 262 -2.68 -24.00 5.48
C ARG A 262 -1.24 -24.49 5.58
N LEU A 263 -0.35 -23.71 6.19
CA LEU A 263 1.04 -24.13 6.42
C LEU A 263 1.13 -25.34 7.35
N GLU A 264 0.33 -25.38 8.41
CA GLU A 264 0.29 -26.52 9.34
C GLU A 264 -0.20 -27.80 8.64
N GLU A 265 -1.27 -27.72 7.85
CA GLU A 265 -1.75 -28.83 7.02
C GLU A 265 -0.64 -29.36 6.11
N LEU A 266 -0.01 -28.48 5.32
CA LEU A 266 1.06 -28.88 4.39
C LEU A 266 2.26 -29.51 5.10
N ILE A 267 2.66 -29.00 6.27
CA ILE A 267 3.74 -29.57 7.06
C ILE A 267 3.37 -30.97 7.55
N ASN A 268 2.15 -31.14 8.06
CA ASN A 268 1.68 -32.43 8.55
C ASN A 268 1.56 -33.51 7.44
N GLU A 269 1.10 -33.09 6.26
CA GLU A 269 0.93 -33.98 5.11
C GLU A 269 2.25 -34.39 4.45
N ARG A 270 3.24 -33.48 4.39
CA ARG A 270 4.41 -33.66 3.52
C ARG A 270 5.75 -33.71 4.22
N LEU A 271 5.85 -33.23 5.45
CA LEU A 271 7.13 -33.16 6.17
C LEU A 271 7.20 -34.12 7.39
N LYS A 272 6.10 -34.69 7.81
CA LYS A 272 6.06 -35.80 8.76
C LYS A 272 6.01 -37.13 8.00
#